data_73f0719dea2f81646bd9e96a340e0ba2
#
_entry.id   73f0719dea2f81646bd9e96a340e0ba2
#
_cell.length_a   1.000
_cell.length_b   1.000
_cell.length_c   1.000
_cell.angle_alpha   90.00
_cell.angle_beta   90.00
_cell.angle_gamma   90.00
#
_symmetry.space_group_name_H-M   'P 1'
#
loop_
_entity.id
_entity.type
_entity.pdbx_description
1 polymer ?
#
loop_
_entity_poly.entity_id
_entity_poly.type
_entity_poly.pdbx_seq_one_letter_code
_entity_poly.pdbx_strand_id
1 'polypeptide(L)'
;MKMEQVSEHCFAVLNEKNLVCDANSGFINLGGGVVVDTQSDLPHARQMIGLFGKVWKAMPKQVINTHEDGDHVWGNQLFVGAEIIAHRTVKELMPHVADPKETQDLIAKANNVAMRLILKGLHPGALAIAEQLHQDYDFE
;
A
#
# COMPACT_ATOMS: atom_id res chain seq x y z
N MET A 1 6.80 9.81 -4.75
CA MET A 1 5.36 9.71 -5.12
C MET A 1 4.90 11.03 -5.71
N LYS A 2 4.18 11.02 -6.81
CA LYS A 2 3.61 12.20 -7.47
C LYS A 2 2.13 12.01 -7.77
N MET A 3 1.39 13.12 -7.89
CA MET A 3 -0.01 13.10 -8.29
C MET A 3 -0.16 13.77 -9.64
N GLU A 4 -0.88 13.13 -10.55
CA GLU A 4 -1.19 13.62 -11.89
C GLU A 4 -2.71 13.71 -12.08
N GLN A 5 -3.19 14.80 -12.66
CA GLN A 5 -4.59 14.92 -13.03
C GLN A 5 -4.85 14.18 -14.33
N VAL A 6 -5.77 13.20 -14.31
CA VAL A 6 -6.10 12.34 -15.47
C VAL A 6 -7.35 12.85 -16.19
N SER A 7 -8.27 13.49 -15.44
CA SER A 7 -9.46 14.14 -15.97
C SER A 7 -9.90 15.25 -15.02
N GLU A 8 -11.01 15.94 -15.33
CA GLU A 8 -11.53 17.04 -14.52
C GLU A 8 -11.63 16.73 -13.02
N HIS A 9 -12.03 15.49 -12.68
CA HIS A 9 -12.27 15.05 -11.30
C HIS A 9 -11.42 13.87 -10.87
N CYS A 10 -10.58 13.32 -11.74
CA CYS A 10 -9.79 12.12 -11.44
C CYS A 10 -8.30 12.44 -11.41
N PHE A 11 -7.64 11.89 -10.39
CA PHE A 11 -6.21 12.04 -10.16
C PHE A 11 -5.59 10.65 -9.96
N ALA A 12 -4.43 10.43 -10.55
CA ALA A 12 -3.59 9.26 -10.31
C ALA A 12 -2.46 9.63 -9.35
N VAL A 13 -2.22 8.81 -8.35
CA VAL A 13 -1.03 8.88 -7.49
C VAL A 13 -0.10 7.75 -7.90
N LEU A 14 1.08 8.13 -8.35
CA LEU A 14 2.07 7.24 -8.93
C LEU A 14 3.29 7.15 -8.04
N ASN A 15 3.70 5.94 -7.72
CA ASN A 15 4.99 5.68 -7.12
C ASN A 15 6.09 5.76 -8.20
N GLU A 16 7.18 6.46 -7.89
CA GLU A 16 8.21 6.78 -8.89
C GLU A 16 9.35 5.76 -8.90
N LYS A 17 9.50 4.98 -7.82
CA LYS A 17 10.58 4.01 -7.69
C LYS A 17 10.26 2.64 -8.31
N ASN A 18 9.00 2.29 -8.40
CA ASN A 18 8.51 1.00 -8.92
C ASN A 18 9.17 -0.21 -8.24
N LEU A 19 9.13 -0.20 -6.91
CA LEU A 19 9.64 -1.28 -6.05
C LEU A 19 8.60 -2.39 -5.89
N VAL A 20 8.94 -3.48 -5.21
CA VAL A 20 8.12 -4.70 -5.12
C VAL A 20 6.70 -4.47 -4.58
N CYS A 21 6.54 -3.57 -3.61
CA CYS A 21 5.24 -3.24 -3.01
C CYS A 21 4.77 -1.83 -3.39
N ASP A 22 5.27 -1.25 -4.46
CA ASP A 22 4.85 0.08 -4.91
C ASP A 22 3.54 -0.02 -5.68
N ALA A 23 2.43 0.23 -5.00
CA ALA A 23 1.12 0.36 -5.61
C ALA A 23 0.87 1.80 -6.08
N ASN A 24 0.07 1.95 -7.11
CA ASN A 24 -0.50 3.24 -7.50
C ASN A 24 -1.90 3.38 -6.90
N SER A 25 -2.34 4.62 -6.72
CA SER A 25 -3.68 4.90 -6.18
C SER A 25 -4.42 5.90 -7.04
N GLY A 26 -5.73 5.95 -6.87
CA GLY A 26 -6.58 6.91 -7.54
C GLY A 26 -7.31 7.80 -6.54
N PHE A 27 -7.67 9.01 -6.99
CA PHE A 27 -8.54 9.90 -6.24
C PHE A 27 -9.57 10.56 -7.16
N ILE A 28 -10.82 10.55 -6.73
CA ILE A 28 -11.94 11.21 -7.42
C ILE A 28 -12.49 12.29 -6.50
N ASN A 29 -12.40 13.57 -6.89
CA ASN A 29 -12.84 14.71 -6.10
C ASN A 29 -14.31 15.07 -6.31
N LEU A 30 -15.18 14.08 -6.36
CA LEU A 30 -16.64 14.24 -6.48
C LEU A 30 -17.37 13.64 -5.29
N GLY A 31 -18.56 14.10 -5.06
CA GLY A 31 -19.46 13.57 -4.01
C GLY A 31 -18.93 13.83 -2.61
N GLY A 32 -18.26 12.87 -2.03
CA GLY A 32 -17.60 12.98 -0.72
C GLY A 32 -16.11 12.71 -0.80
N GLY A 33 -15.55 12.56 -2.00
CA GLY A 33 -14.21 12.07 -2.27
C GLY A 33 -14.14 10.55 -2.24
N VAL A 34 -13.55 9.96 -3.27
CA VAL A 34 -13.33 8.51 -3.38
C VAL A 34 -11.85 8.24 -3.59
N VAL A 35 -11.28 7.36 -2.79
CA VAL A 35 -9.92 6.83 -2.96
C VAL A 35 -10.00 5.45 -3.59
N VAL A 36 -9.10 5.14 -4.50
CA VAL A 36 -8.90 3.80 -5.05
C VAL A 36 -7.54 3.31 -4.62
N ASP A 37 -7.51 2.26 -3.82
CA ASP A 37 -6.36 1.65 -3.15
C ASP A 37 -5.57 2.61 -2.24
N THR A 38 -5.05 2.10 -1.14
CA THR A 38 -4.57 2.92 -0.01
C THR A 38 -3.09 2.78 0.29
N GLN A 39 -2.33 2.18 -0.62
CA GLN A 39 -0.87 2.03 -0.50
C GLN A 39 -0.40 0.91 0.43
N SER A 40 0.89 0.65 0.34
CA SER A 40 1.62 -0.49 0.92
C SER A 40 1.95 -0.35 2.40
N ASP A 41 1.91 0.85 2.95
CA ASP A 41 2.21 1.12 4.37
C ASP A 41 1.68 2.47 4.81
N LEU A 42 1.76 2.75 6.11
CA LEU A 42 1.26 3.99 6.67
C LEU A 42 2.02 5.24 6.20
N PRO A 43 3.37 5.25 6.10
CA PRO A 43 4.11 6.39 5.54
C PRO A 43 3.69 6.73 4.12
N HIS A 44 3.58 5.76 3.22
CA HIS A 44 3.14 5.97 1.84
C HIS A 44 1.68 6.43 1.77
N ALA A 45 0.79 5.84 2.57
CA ALA A 45 -0.60 6.27 2.66
C ALA A 45 -0.74 7.71 3.18
N ARG A 46 0.03 8.12 4.19
CA ARG A 46 0.06 9.51 4.67
C ARG A 46 0.57 10.48 3.60
N GLN A 47 1.60 10.09 2.85
CA GLN A 47 2.11 10.89 1.73
C GLN A 47 1.05 11.07 0.65
N MET A 48 0.34 9.99 0.30
CA MET A 48 -0.78 10.01 -0.65
C MET A 48 -1.90 10.96 -0.18
N ILE A 49 -2.33 10.85 1.08
CA ILE A 49 -3.34 11.75 1.67
C ILE A 49 -2.88 13.21 1.61
N GLY A 50 -1.59 13.48 1.87
CA GLY A 50 -1.01 14.81 1.72
C GLY A 50 -1.08 15.35 0.28
N LEU A 51 -0.96 14.49 -0.73
CA LEU A 51 -1.15 14.87 -2.12
C LEU A 51 -2.62 15.19 -2.41
N PHE A 52 -3.58 14.38 -1.92
CA PHE A 52 -5.01 14.67 -2.07
C PHE A 52 -5.38 16.02 -1.45
N GLY A 53 -4.75 16.38 -0.32
CA GLY A 53 -4.94 17.67 0.35
C GLY A 53 -4.70 18.91 -0.51
N LYS A 54 -4.04 18.77 -1.66
CA LYS A 54 -3.83 19.85 -2.63
C LYS A 54 -5.11 20.16 -3.43
N VAL A 55 -5.97 19.17 -3.65
CA VAL A 55 -7.18 19.25 -4.47
C VAL A 55 -8.46 19.01 -3.68
N TRP A 56 -8.36 18.46 -2.46
CA TRP A 56 -9.48 18.12 -1.61
C TRP A 56 -9.15 18.35 -0.13
N LYS A 57 -9.95 19.11 0.61
CA LYS A 57 -9.62 19.53 1.98
C LYS A 57 -10.20 18.64 3.09
N ALA A 58 -11.21 17.84 2.77
CA ALA A 58 -11.83 16.91 3.72
C ALA A 58 -11.23 15.51 3.58
N MET A 59 -11.40 14.67 4.59
CA MET A 59 -11.14 13.24 4.43
C MET A 59 -12.15 12.64 3.44
N PRO A 60 -11.69 11.80 2.50
CA PRO A 60 -12.55 11.07 1.59
C PRO A 60 -13.57 10.21 2.35
N LYS A 61 -14.79 10.12 1.84
CA LYS A 61 -15.86 9.35 2.47
C LYS A 61 -15.91 7.90 2.01
N GLN A 62 -15.24 7.57 0.91
CA GLN A 62 -15.24 6.24 0.35
C GLN A 62 -13.82 5.81 -0.05
N VAL A 63 -13.53 4.54 0.16
CA VAL A 63 -12.34 3.85 -0.33
C VAL A 63 -12.79 2.66 -1.15
N ILE A 64 -12.26 2.50 -2.35
CA ILE A 64 -12.46 1.32 -3.18
C ILE A 64 -11.15 0.54 -3.16
N ASN A 65 -11.15 -0.71 -2.67
CA ASN A 65 -10.03 -1.60 -2.82
C ASN A 65 -10.23 -2.49 -4.05
N THR A 66 -9.26 -2.50 -4.95
CA THR A 66 -9.31 -3.30 -6.18
C THR A 66 -9.17 -4.79 -5.88
N HIS A 67 -8.34 -5.14 -4.90
CA HIS A 67 -8.12 -6.50 -4.40
C HIS A 67 -7.58 -6.49 -2.95
N GLU A 68 -7.23 -7.67 -2.43
CA GLU A 68 -6.89 -7.89 -1.02
C GLU A 68 -5.42 -7.74 -0.67
N ASP A 69 -4.51 -7.58 -1.63
CA ASP A 69 -3.08 -7.54 -1.37
C ASP A 69 -2.67 -6.33 -0.51
N GLY A 70 -1.72 -6.53 0.37
CA GLY A 70 -1.32 -5.55 1.39
C GLY A 70 -0.95 -4.19 0.84
N ASP A 71 -0.26 -4.15 -0.30
CA ASP A 71 0.15 -2.92 -0.98
C ASP A 71 -1.03 -2.09 -1.56
N HIS A 72 -2.26 -2.62 -1.48
CA HIS A 72 -3.48 -1.92 -1.87
C HIS A 72 -4.41 -1.60 -0.69
N VAL A 73 -4.26 -2.26 0.46
CA VAL A 73 -5.23 -2.17 1.56
C VAL A 73 -4.66 -1.69 2.90
N TRP A 74 -3.34 -1.73 3.13
CA TRP A 74 -2.76 -1.42 4.44
C TRP A 74 -3.01 0.00 4.92
N GLY A 75 -3.15 0.96 4.04
CA GLY A 75 -3.53 2.34 4.39
C GLY A 75 -4.99 2.53 4.77
N ASN A 76 -5.87 1.53 4.63
CA ASN A 76 -7.30 1.63 4.96
C ASN A 76 -7.55 2.20 6.36
N GLN A 77 -6.72 1.85 7.32
CA GLN A 77 -6.83 2.30 8.71
C GLN A 77 -6.70 3.82 8.90
N LEU A 78 -6.14 4.55 7.93
CA LEU A 78 -6.06 6.00 7.98
C LEU A 78 -7.36 6.70 7.53
N PHE A 79 -8.27 5.98 6.90
CA PHE A 79 -9.55 6.50 6.40
C PHE A 79 -10.68 6.24 7.38
N VAL A 80 -10.48 6.66 8.64
CA VAL A 80 -11.47 6.48 9.71
C VAL A 80 -12.78 7.16 9.35
N GLY A 81 -13.87 6.38 9.36
CA GLY A 81 -15.22 6.86 9.03
C GLY A 81 -15.54 6.83 7.52
N ALA A 82 -14.61 6.43 6.67
CA ALA A 82 -14.91 6.15 5.27
C ALA A 82 -15.60 4.78 5.11
N GLU A 83 -16.45 4.67 4.11
CA GLU A 83 -17.00 3.40 3.65
C GLU A 83 -15.97 2.68 2.79
N ILE A 84 -15.59 1.45 3.18
CA ILE A 84 -14.67 0.61 2.39
C ILE A 84 -15.50 -0.25 1.45
N ILE A 85 -15.30 -0.08 0.16
CA ILE A 85 -15.97 -0.79 -0.92
C ILE A 85 -14.99 -1.74 -1.58
N ALA A 86 -15.30 -3.01 -1.65
CA ALA A 86 -14.47 -4.02 -2.28
C ALA A 86 -15.32 -5.20 -2.77
N HIS A 87 -14.72 -6.09 -3.56
CA HIS A 87 -15.35 -7.35 -3.86
C HIS A 87 -15.58 -8.14 -2.56
N ARG A 88 -16.69 -8.88 -2.47
CA ARG A 88 -17.09 -9.61 -1.24
C ARG A 88 -16.01 -10.53 -0.68
N THR A 89 -15.15 -11.12 -1.53
CA THR A 89 -14.09 -12.03 -1.12
C THR A 89 -12.89 -11.30 -0.47
N VAL A 90 -12.70 -10.01 -0.71
CA VAL A 90 -11.56 -9.23 -0.16
C VAL A 90 -11.57 -9.30 1.36
N LYS A 91 -12.73 -9.14 2.00
CA LYS A 91 -12.87 -9.22 3.46
C LYS A 91 -12.44 -10.58 4.03
N GLU A 92 -12.69 -11.66 3.28
CA GLU A 92 -12.34 -13.02 3.69
C GLU A 92 -10.86 -13.31 3.46
N LEU A 93 -10.28 -12.82 2.38
CA LEU A 93 -8.89 -13.09 1.97
C LEU A 93 -7.87 -12.17 2.63
N MET A 94 -8.21 -10.90 2.86
CA MET A 94 -7.31 -9.89 3.43
C MET A 94 -6.55 -10.35 4.70
N PRO A 95 -7.16 -11.04 5.69
CA PRO A 95 -6.44 -11.52 6.86
C PRO A 95 -5.37 -12.57 6.56
N HIS A 96 -5.39 -13.17 5.38
CA HIS A 96 -4.45 -14.23 4.98
C HIS A 96 -3.33 -13.73 4.06
N VAL A 97 -3.52 -12.62 3.37
CA VAL A 97 -2.57 -12.13 2.37
C VAL A 97 -2.03 -10.74 2.68
N ALA A 98 -2.66 -10.03 3.60
CA ALA A 98 -2.31 -8.66 3.99
C ALA A 98 -2.02 -8.55 5.51
N ASP A 99 -1.58 -9.63 6.17
CA ASP A 99 -1.18 -9.55 7.59
C ASP A 99 0.21 -8.90 7.71
N PRO A 100 0.31 -7.69 8.29
CA PRO A 100 1.60 -7.01 8.49
C PRO A 100 2.57 -7.85 9.31
N LYS A 101 2.07 -8.64 10.26
CA LYS A 101 2.89 -9.49 11.12
C LYS A 101 3.60 -10.60 10.34
N GLU A 102 2.93 -11.23 9.38
CA GLU A 102 3.56 -12.24 8.53
C GLU A 102 4.71 -11.65 7.71
N THR A 103 4.51 -10.43 7.20
CA THR A 103 5.56 -9.70 6.45
C THR A 103 6.72 -9.31 7.36
N GLN A 104 6.45 -8.80 8.57
CA GLN A 104 7.48 -8.48 9.57
C GLN A 104 8.27 -9.74 9.97
N ASP A 105 7.59 -10.87 10.21
CA ASP A 105 8.22 -12.15 10.54
C ASP A 105 9.10 -12.68 9.39
N LEU A 106 8.65 -12.51 8.14
CA LEU A 106 9.44 -12.88 6.96
C LEU A 106 10.72 -12.04 6.85
N ILE A 107 10.60 -10.72 7.02
CA ILE A 107 11.75 -9.79 7.02
C ILE A 107 12.71 -10.13 8.15
N ALA A 108 12.21 -10.38 9.37
CA ALA A 108 13.03 -10.78 10.51
C ALA A 108 13.80 -12.09 10.26
N LYS A 109 13.14 -13.08 9.67
CA LYS A 109 13.78 -14.34 9.25
C LYS A 109 14.84 -14.12 8.18
N ALA A 110 14.57 -13.30 7.18
CA ALA A 110 15.51 -12.98 6.12
C ALA A 110 16.73 -12.20 6.63
N ASN A 111 16.60 -11.47 7.73
CA ASN A 111 17.71 -10.76 8.38
C ASN A 111 18.60 -11.67 9.27
N ASN A 112 18.18 -12.91 9.55
CA ASN A 112 19.01 -13.87 10.26
C ASN A 112 20.21 -14.27 9.40
N VAL A 113 21.44 -14.23 9.99
CA VAL A 113 22.71 -14.46 9.27
C VAL A 113 22.72 -15.83 8.56
N ALA A 114 22.24 -16.87 9.20
CA ALA A 114 22.19 -18.21 8.60
C ALA A 114 21.20 -18.26 7.42
N MET A 115 20.04 -17.65 7.57
CA MET A 115 19.04 -17.59 6.52
C MET A 115 19.53 -16.72 5.32
N ARG A 116 20.23 -15.60 5.59
CA ARG A 116 20.84 -14.77 4.54
C ARG A 116 21.84 -15.55 3.69
N LEU A 117 22.66 -16.40 4.31
CA LEU A 117 23.61 -17.26 3.59
C LEU A 117 22.89 -18.28 2.71
N ILE A 118 21.81 -18.89 3.20
CA ILE A 118 20.97 -19.83 2.45
C ILE A 118 20.30 -19.11 1.27
N LEU A 119 19.64 -17.98 1.51
CA LEU A 119 18.96 -17.20 0.47
C LEU A 119 19.94 -16.68 -0.58
N LYS A 120 21.14 -16.23 -0.16
CA LYS A 120 22.18 -15.78 -1.11
C LYS A 120 22.64 -16.90 -2.04
N GLY A 121 22.70 -18.13 -1.56
CA GLY A 121 23.11 -19.29 -2.37
C GLY A 121 22.00 -19.84 -3.26
N LEU A 122 20.75 -19.87 -2.79
CA LEU A 122 19.63 -20.51 -3.47
C LEU A 122 18.76 -19.50 -4.24
N HIS A 123 18.49 -18.34 -3.65
CA HIS A 123 17.57 -17.33 -4.18
C HIS A 123 18.08 -15.90 -3.92
N PRO A 124 19.14 -15.45 -4.62
CA PRO A 124 19.70 -14.11 -4.39
C PRO A 124 18.69 -12.97 -4.62
N GLY A 125 17.72 -13.16 -5.52
CA GLY A 125 16.63 -12.21 -5.74
C GLY A 125 15.71 -12.04 -4.52
N ALA A 126 15.39 -13.14 -3.81
CA ALA A 126 14.55 -13.07 -2.62
C ALA A 126 15.23 -12.29 -1.48
N LEU A 127 16.56 -12.40 -1.35
CA LEU A 127 17.30 -11.62 -0.37
C LEU A 127 17.25 -10.12 -0.69
N ALA A 128 17.43 -9.75 -1.96
CA ALA A 128 17.36 -8.36 -2.39
C ALA A 128 15.97 -7.76 -2.13
N ILE A 129 14.90 -8.51 -2.40
CA ILE A 129 13.52 -8.13 -2.10
C ILE A 129 13.33 -7.91 -0.58
N ALA A 130 13.79 -8.85 0.26
CA ALA A 130 13.65 -8.73 1.71
C ALA A 130 14.42 -7.53 2.29
N GLU A 131 15.63 -7.26 1.78
CA GLU A 131 16.42 -6.08 2.15
C GLU A 131 15.72 -4.78 1.75
N GLN A 132 15.12 -4.74 0.58
CA GLN A 132 14.37 -3.60 0.07
C GLN A 132 13.10 -3.35 0.90
N LEU A 133 12.32 -4.38 1.20
CA LEU A 133 11.12 -4.28 2.03
C LEU A 133 11.46 -3.73 3.42
N HIS A 134 12.57 -4.14 4.02
CA HIS A 134 13.01 -3.64 5.32
C HIS A 134 13.43 -2.16 5.30
N GLN A 135 13.97 -1.68 4.19
CA GLN A 135 14.50 -0.31 4.08
C GLN A 135 13.44 0.72 3.69
N ASP A 136 12.51 0.32 2.84
CA ASP A 136 11.59 1.24 2.15
C ASP A 136 10.18 1.23 2.72
N TYR A 137 9.81 0.24 3.55
CA TYR A 137 8.44 0.07 4.05
C TYR A 137 8.36 -0.08 5.57
N ASP A 138 7.28 0.44 6.13
CA ASP A 138 6.91 0.34 7.54
C ASP A 138 5.55 -0.40 7.64
N PHE A 139 5.62 -1.66 8.01
CA PHE A 139 4.45 -2.54 8.13
C PHE A 139 3.92 -2.58 9.57
N GLU A 140 3.55 -1.43 10.15
CA GLU A 140 2.87 -1.33 11.44
C GLU A 140 1.37 -1.68 11.38
#